data_aac633e4ab77e7f016e0c5e9ef044a42
#
_entry.id   aac633e4ab77e7f016e0c5e9ef044a42
#
_cell.length_a   1.000
_cell.length_b   1.000
_cell.length_c   1.000
_cell.angle_alpha   90.00
_cell.angle_beta   90.00
_cell.angle_gamma   90.00
#
_symmetry.space_group_name_H-M   'P 1'
#
loop_
_entity.id
_entity.type
_entity.pdbx_description
1 polymer ?
#
loop_
_entity_poly.entity_id
_entity_poly.type
_entity_poly.pdbx_seq_one_letter_code
_entity_poly.pdbx_strand_id
1 'polypeptide(L)'
;MLFRSAELDFLRQYVAIEQARFEDRLTVQFAIDPDTEDAPVPNFLLQPLVENSIRHGIGPRPGPGHVWVTARRVGDSLRLEVRDDGVGVDAGRLSDLEHGVGLSNTRSRLAHLYGDRHRFTVTRPPEGGLAVAIEIPMDEPAREASDAELLAEGAA
;
A
#
# COMPACT_ATOMS: atom_id res chain seq x y z
N MET A 1 -9.02 7.98 14.01
CA MET A 1 -8.85 6.78 13.16
C MET A 1 -9.64 6.98 11.89
N LEU A 2 -8.98 6.99 10.76
CA LEU A 2 -9.64 7.05 9.47
C LEU A 2 -9.99 5.64 9.00
N PHE A 3 -11.20 5.46 8.58
CA PHE A 3 -11.62 4.24 7.94
C PHE A 3 -11.07 4.18 6.51
N ARG A 4 -10.84 2.99 6.03
CA ARG A 4 -10.33 2.74 4.69
C ARG A 4 -11.12 3.42 3.58
N SER A 5 -12.42 3.62 3.78
CA SER A 5 -13.28 4.31 2.80
C SER A 5 -12.79 5.73 2.49
N ALA A 6 -12.38 6.49 3.50
CA ALA A 6 -11.84 7.84 3.31
C ALA A 6 -10.50 7.81 2.57
N GLU A 7 -9.64 6.84 2.85
CA GLU A 7 -8.39 6.63 2.12
C GLU A 7 -8.63 6.26 0.67
N LEU A 8 -9.61 5.40 0.40
CA LEU A 8 -9.97 5.01 -0.97
C LEU A 8 -10.50 6.19 -1.79
N ASP A 9 -11.30 7.06 -1.19
CA ASP A 9 -11.77 8.28 -1.86
C ASP A 9 -10.61 9.20 -2.22
N PHE A 10 -9.67 9.37 -1.30
CA PHE A 10 -8.46 10.14 -1.55
C PHE A 10 -7.59 9.50 -2.65
N LEU A 11 -7.42 8.19 -2.61
CA LEU A 11 -6.67 7.46 -3.64
C LEU A 11 -7.30 7.59 -5.03
N ARG A 12 -8.62 7.53 -5.13
CA ARG A 12 -9.31 7.72 -6.41
C ARG A 12 -9.08 9.11 -6.99
N GLN A 13 -9.04 10.14 -6.16
CA GLN A 13 -8.71 11.50 -6.59
C GLN A 13 -7.26 11.59 -7.07
N TYR A 14 -6.33 11.02 -6.33
CA TYR A 14 -4.92 10.95 -6.71
C TYR A 14 -4.73 10.22 -8.04
N VAL A 15 -5.36 9.06 -8.20
CA VAL A 15 -5.32 8.26 -9.42
C VAL A 15 -5.87 9.05 -10.61
N ALA A 16 -6.95 9.78 -10.45
CA ALA A 16 -7.53 10.60 -11.52
C ALA A 16 -6.54 11.66 -12.02
N ILE A 17 -5.79 12.29 -11.12
CA ILE A 17 -4.74 13.25 -11.47
C ILE A 17 -3.61 12.57 -12.25
N GLU A 18 -3.17 11.41 -11.79
CA GLU A 18 -2.10 10.66 -12.46
C GLU A 18 -2.54 10.10 -13.82
N GLN A 19 -3.77 9.65 -13.96
CA GLN A 19 -4.33 9.22 -15.25
C GLN A 19 -4.30 10.36 -16.28
N ALA A 20 -4.62 11.58 -15.87
CA ALA A 20 -4.51 12.76 -16.73
C ALA A 20 -3.05 13.03 -17.13
N ARG A 21 -2.09 12.91 -16.21
CA ARG A 21 -0.67 13.07 -16.50
C ARG A 21 -0.13 12.02 -17.46
N PHE A 22 -0.64 10.80 -17.40
CA PHE A 22 -0.22 9.68 -18.26
C PHE A 22 -1.03 9.61 -19.58
N GLU A 23 -1.83 10.62 -19.91
CA GLU A 23 -2.60 10.68 -21.15
C GLU A 23 -3.45 9.42 -21.39
N ASP A 24 -4.16 8.98 -20.35
CA ASP A 24 -5.05 7.81 -20.34
C ASP A 24 -4.37 6.44 -20.57
N ARG A 25 -3.05 6.36 -20.56
CA ARG A 25 -2.37 5.07 -20.64
C ARG A 25 -2.32 4.30 -19.32
N LEU A 26 -2.67 4.94 -18.20
CA LEU A 26 -2.74 4.33 -16.88
C LEU A 26 -4.16 3.88 -16.57
N THR A 27 -4.31 2.61 -16.23
CA THR A 27 -5.57 2.04 -15.72
C THR A 27 -5.36 1.56 -14.29
N VAL A 28 -6.21 2.00 -13.37
CA VAL A 28 -6.20 1.55 -11.97
C VAL A 28 -7.54 0.91 -11.66
N GLN A 29 -7.52 -0.33 -11.18
CA GLN A 29 -8.70 -1.09 -10.80
C GLN A 29 -8.72 -1.33 -9.30
N PHE A 30 -9.87 -1.10 -8.68
CA PHE A 30 -10.11 -1.35 -7.25
C PHE A 30 -11.03 -2.55 -7.10
N ALA A 31 -10.55 -3.58 -6.41
CA ALA A 31 -11.33 -4.77 -6.05
C ALA A 31 -11.35 -4.89 -4.53
N ILE A 32 -12.37 -4.29 -3.93
CA ILE A 32 -12.51 -4.15 -2.49
C ILE A 32 -13.66 -5.02 -2.04
N ASP A 33 -13.38 -6.07 -1.26
CA ASP A 33 -14.42 -6.92 -0.70
C ASP A 33 -15.32 -6.11 0.24
N PRO A 34 -16.67 -6.22 0.12
CA PRO A 34 -17.60 -5.47 0.97
C PRO A 34 -17.36 -5.69 2.47
N ASP A 35 -16.96 -6.89 2.87
CA ASP A 35 -16.64 -7.23 4.26
C ASP A 35 -15.47 -6.43 4.84
N THR A 36 -14.70 -5.76 3.99
CA THR A 36 -13.51 -5.02 4.40
C THR A 36 -13.69 -3.51 4.37
N GLU A 37 -14.82 -3.00 3.93
CA GLU A 37 -15.05 -1.56 3.76
C GLU A 37 -15.01 -0.79 5.07
N ASP A 38 -15.50 -1.40 6.14
CA ASP A 38 -15.52 -0.81 7.49
C ASP A 38 -14.31 -1.20 8.36
N ALA A 39 -13.35 -1.94 7.80
CA ALA A 39 -12.18 -2.35 8.55
C ALA A 39 -11.32 -1.13 8.93
N PRO A 40 -10.88 -1.01 10.20
CA PRO A 40 -9.99 0.05 10.61
C PRO A 40 -8.61 -0.15 9.96
N VAL A 41 -8.15 0.88 9.25
CA VAL A 41 -6.85 0.87 8.56
C VAL A 41 -6.11 2.16 8.91
N PRO A 42 -4.81 2.10 9.19
CA PRO A 42 -4.03 3.31 9.40
C PRO A 42 -4.12 4.26 8.22
N ASN A 43 -4.08 5.57 8.51
CA ASN A 43 -4.13 6.60 7.48
C ASN A 43 -2.98 6.47 6.50
N PHE A 44 -3.25 6.68 5.22
CA PHE A 44 -2.24 6.72 4.17
C PHE A 44 -1.39 5.44 4.07
N LEU A 45 -2.00 4.28 4.35
CA LEU A 45 -1.31 3.01 4.25
C LEU A 45 -1.16 2.56 2.78
N LEU A 46 -2.22 2.71 1.99
CA LEU A 46 -2.24 2.31 0.58
C LEU A 46 -1.58 3.32 -0.35
N GLN A 47 -1.64 4.61 -0.02
CA GLN A 47 -1.15 5.67 -0.89
C GLN A 47 0.33 5.50 -1.28
N PRO A 48 1.28 5.26 -0.36
CA PRO A 48 2.68 5.05 -0.74
C PRO A 48 2.88 3.87 -1.67
N LEU A 49 2.07 2.81 -1.53
CA LEU A 49 2.13 1.62 -2.38
C LEU A 49 1.67 1.95 -3.80
N VAL A 50 0.57 2.67 -3.93
CA VAL A 50 0.03 3.09 -5.23
C VAL A 50 0.98 4.08 -5.91
N GLU A 51 1.51 5.06 -5.18
CA GLU A 51 2.50 6.00 -5.69
C GLU A 51 3.75 5.29 -6.20
N ASN A 52 4.24 4.29 -5.46
CA ASN A 52 5.39 3.50 -5.86
C ASN A 52 5.13 2.74 -7.16
N SER A 53 3.98 2.10 -7.30
CA SER A 53 3.59 1.38 -8.51
C SER A 53 3.49 2.30 -9.72
N ILE A 54 2.89 3.45 -9.58
CA ILE A 54 2.73 4.42 -10.68
C ILE A 54 4.08 5.01 -11.07
N ARG A 55 4.85 5.48 -10.11
CA ARG A 55 6.11 6.19 -10.37
C ARG A 55 7.22 5.25 -10.86
N HIS A 56 7.39 4.11 -10.22
CA HIS A 56 8.51 3.19 -10.47
C HIS A 56 8.14 1.99 -11.32
N GLY A 57 6.86 1.58 -11.33
CA GLY A 57 6.38 0.49 -12.16
C GLY A 57 5.96 0.96 -13.55
N ILE A 58 4.99 1.82 -13.63
CA ILE A 58 4.35 2.23 -14.89
C ILE A 58 5.10 3.40 -15.57
N GLY A 59 5.56 4.37 -14.79
CA GLY A 59 6.17 5.59 -15.30
C GLY A 59 7.36 5.39 -16.24
N PRO A 60 8.32 4.50 -15.94
CA PRO A 60 9.50 4.30 -16.79
C PRO A 60 9.23 3.62 -18.13
N ARG A 61 8.09 2.95 -18.27
CA ARG A 61 7.75 2.14 -19.42
C ARG A 61 6.78 2.88 -20.34
N PRO A 62 7.01 2.92 -21.67
CA PRO A 62 6.01 3.41 -22.61
C PRO A 62 4.84 2.43 -22.75
N GLY A 63 3.71 2.94 -23.21
CA GLY A 63 2.52 2.14 -23.48
C GLY A 63 1.58 1.98 -22.31
N PRO A 64 0.52 1.17 -22.43
CA PRO A 64 -0.47 0.96 -21.39
C PRO A 64 0.11 0.35 -20.13
N GLY A 65 -0.35 0.80 -18.97
CA GLY A 65 0.01 0.26 -17.67
C GLY A 65 -1.20 0.06 -16.79
N HIS A 66 -1.15 -0.97 -15.95
CA HIS A 66 -2.24 -1.34 -15.05
C HIS A 66 -1.76 -1.45 -13.62
N VAL A 67 -2.57 -0.95 -12.70
CA VAL A 67 -2.39 -1.12 -11.26
C VAL A 67 -3.69 -1.70 -10.69
N TRP A 68 -3.55 -2.73 -9.87
CA TRP A 68 -4.67 -3.35 -9.15
C TRP A 68 -4.51 -3.11 -7.66
N VAL A 69 -5.54 -2.56 -7.06
CA VAL A 69 -5.64 -2.36 -5.61
C VAL A 69 -6.73 -3.28 -5.09
N THR A 70 -6.35 -4.22 -4.23
CA THR A 70 -7.28 -5.20 -3.69
C THR A 70 -7.30 -5.16 -2.17
N ALA A 71 -8.47 -5.44 -1.60
CA ALA A 71 -8.65 -5.63 -0.18
C ALA A 71 -9.54 -6.85 0.06
N ARG A 72 -9.04 -7.81 0.83
CA ARG A 72 -9.74 -9.05 1.13
C ARG A 72 -9.63 -9.41 2.59
N ARG A 73 -10.66 -10.08 3.09
CA ARG A 73 -10.58 -10.76 4.37
C ARG A 73 -9.93 -12.13 4.17
N VAL A 74 -8.92 -12.44 4.98
CA VAL A 74 -8.26 -13.75 5.02
C VAL A 74 -8.26 -14.21 6.48
N GLY A 75 -9.22 -15.04 6.86
CA GLY A 75 -9.43 -15.42 8.26
C GLY A 75 -9.76 -14.20 9.12
N ASP A 76 -8.96 -13.94 10.13
CA ASP A 76 -9.08 -12.79 11.03
C ASP A 76 -8.23 -11.59 10.60
N SER A 77 -7.64 -11.66 9.42
CA SER A 77 -6.77 -10.63 8.88
C SER A 77 -7.38 -9.92 7.70
N LEU A 78 -7.00 -8.67 7.53
CA LEU A 78 -7.22 -7.89 6.34
C LEU A 78 -5.97 -7.97 5.46
N ARG A 79 -6.12 -8.40 4.23
CA ARG A 79 -5.05 -8.39 3.23
C ARG A 79 -5.28 -7.27 2.24
N LEU A 80 -4.32 -6.36 2.18
CA LEU A 80 -4.26 -5.29 1.20
C LEU A 80 -3.15 -5.59 0.21
N GLU A 81 -3.40 -5.42 -1.08
CA GLU A 81 -2.39 -5.66 -2.11
C GLU A 81 -2.45 -4.57 -3.17
N VAL A 82 -1.30 -4.09 -3.56
CA VAL A 82 -1.12 -3.22 -4.73
C VAL A 82 -0.17 -3.93 -5.69
N ARG A 83 -0.67 -4.23 -6.87
CA ARG A 83 0.08 -4.92 -7.92
C ARG A 83 0.09 -4.07 -9.18
N ASP A 84 1.21 -4.07 -9.89
CA ASP A 84 1.33 -3.44 -11.21
C ASP A 84 1.86 -4.42 -12.26
N ASP A 85 1.70 -4.06 -13.52
CA ASP A 85 2.27 -4.76 -14.67
C ASP A 85 3.43 -3.98 -15.31
N GLY A 86 4.08 -3.16 -14.52
CA GLY A 86 5.16 -2.28 -14.95
C GLY A 86 6.48 -3.01 -15.22
N VAL A 87 7.56 -2.26 -15.13
CA VAL A 87 8.91 -2.77 -15.42
C VAL A 87 9.41 -3.82 -14.43
N GLY A 88 8.80 -3.88 -13.24
CA GLY A 88 9.27 -4.74 -12.16
C GLY A 88 10.62 -4.28 -11.61
N VAL A 89 11.22 -5.16 -10.83
CA VAL A 89 12.52 -4.92 -10.19
C VAL A 89 13.37 -6.19 -10.29
N ASP A 90 14.69 -6.03 -10.30
CA ASP A 90 15.59 -7.17 -10.19
C ASP A 90 15.63 -7.69 -8.73
N ALA A 91 16.33 -8.82 -8.52
CA ALA A 91 16.40 -9.47 -7.21
C ALA A 91 17.06 -8.58 -6.14
N GLY A 92 18.07 -7.79 -6.50
CA GLY A 92 18.74 -6.88 -5.58
C GLY A 92 17.80 -5.77 -5.12
N ARG A 93 17.10 -5.14 -6.05
CA ARG A 93 16.13 -4.10 -5.72
C ARG A 93 14.90 -4.64 -4.98
N LEU A 94 14.50 -5.88 -5.29
CA LEU A 94 13.45 -6.55 -4.52
C LEU A 94 13.82 -6.66 -3.05
N SER A 95 15.04 -7.08 -2.76
CA SER A 95 15.56 -7.14 -1.40
C SER A 95 15.60 -5.76 -0.73
N ASP A 96 16.01 -4.73 -1.45
CA ASP A 96 16.02 -3.35 -0.95
C ASP A 96 14.62 -2.85 -0.61
N LEU A 97 13.61 -3.19 -1.41
CA LEU A 97 12.21 -2.84 -1.13
C LEU A 97 11.66 -3.62 0.07
N GLU A 98 12.05 -4.88 0.21
CA GLU A 98 11.62 -5.72 1.34
C GLU A 98 12.28 -5.32 2.66
N HIS A 99 13.56 -4.97 2.67
CA HIS A 99 14.38 -4.84 3.88
C HIS A 99 15.04 -3.48 4.05
N GLY A 100 15.08 -2.65 3.02
CA GLY A 100 15.83 -1.41 2.99
C GLY A 100 15.01 -0.17 2.74
N VAL A 101 15.44 0.59 1.75
CA VAL A 101 14.89 1.88 1.35
C VAL A 101 13.63 1.71 0.48
N GLY A 102 12.87 2.75 0.30
CA GLY A 102 11.66 2.76 -0.53
C GLY A 102 10.41 2.74 0.33
N LEU A 103 9.89 1.60 0.68
CA LEU A 103 8.69 1.47 1.51
C LEU A 103 9.00 1.38 3.01
N SER A 104 10.16 1.89 3.43
CA SER A 104 10.66 1.81 4.81
C SER A 104 9.72 2.47 5.83
N ASN A 105 9.15 3.62 5.49
CA ASN A 105 8.20 4.29 6.38
C ASN A 105 6.93 3.47 6.61
N THR A 106 6.42 2.83 5.57
CA THR A 106 5.26 1.94 5.67
C THR A 106 5.57 0.75 6.55
N ARG A 107 6.72 0.10 6.36
CA ARG A 107 7.15 -1.03 7.17
C ARG A 107 7.37 -0.65 8.64
N SER A 108 8.05 0.46 8.90
CA SER A 108 8.28 0.96 10.25
C SER A 108 6.97 1.27 10.97
N ARG A 109 6.03 1.88 10.27
CA ARG A 109 4.71 2.20 10.80
C ARG A 109 3.91 0.94 11.15
N LEU A 110 3.94 -0.07 10.28
CA LEU A 110 3.29 -1.35 10.54
C LEU A 110 3.90 -2.07 11.75
N ALA A 111 5.21 -2.08 11.85
CA ALA A 111 5.91 -2.67 12.99
C ALA A 111 5.56 -1.94 14.30
N HIS A 112 5.48 -0.62 14.27
CA HIS A 112 5.09 0.18 15.44
C HIS A 112 3.65 -0.07 15.88
N LEU A 113 2.71 -0.15 14.91
CA LEU A 113 1.28 -0.30 15.21
C LEU A 113 0.88 -1.73 15.57
N TYR A 114 1.49 -2.73 14.95
CA TYR A 114 1.06 -4.12 15.04
C TYR A 114 2.11 -5.07 15.59
N GLY A 115 3.37 -4.65 15.71
CA GLY A 115 4.46 -5.55 16.11
C GLY A 115 4.54 -6.76 15.17
N ASP A 116 4.58 -7.96 15.74
CA ASP A 116 4.67 -9.21 14.97
C ASP A 116 3.35 -9.65 14.32
N ARG A 117 2.28 -8.91 14.54
CA ARG A 117 0.94 -9.25 14.02
C ARG A 117 0.67 -8.74 12.61
N HIS A 118 1.64 -8.11 11.98
CA HIS A 118 1.54 -7.71 10.59
C HIS A 118 2.46 -8.55 9.70
N ARG A 119 2.15 -8.56 8.42
CA ARG A 119 3.03 -9.11 7.39
C ARG A 119 3.15 -8.11 6.25
N PHE A 120 4.35 -7.91 5.78
CA PHE A 120 4.66 -7.06 4.63
C PHE A 120 5.49 -7.89 3.65
N THR A 121 4.97 -8.10 2.44
CA THR A 121 5.65 -8.91 1.43
C THR A 121 5.72 -8.18 0.10
N VAL A 122 6.86 -8.32 -0.57
CA VAL A 122 7.08 -7.80 -1.91
C VAL A 122 7.42 -8.97 -2.82
N THR A 123 6.68 -9.14 -3.90
CA THR A 123 6.86 -10.25 -4.83
C THR A 123 6.89 -9.77 -6.29
N ARG A 124 7.46 -10.61 -7.14
CA ARG A 124 7.44 -10.41 -8.59
C ARG A 124 6.45 -11.40 -9.20
N PRO A 125 5.29 -10.93 -9.70
CA PRO A 125 4.34 -11.83 -10.36
C PRO A 125 4.97 -12.48 -11.61
N PRO A 126 4.57 -13.70 -11.96
CA PRO A 126 5.07 -14.36 -13.18
C PRO A 126 4.82 -13.57 -14.47
N GLU A 127 3.77 -12.78 -14.48
CA GLU A 127 3.38 -11.94 -15.64
C GLU A 127 4.19 -10.65 -15.75
N GLY A 128 5.04 -10.38 -14.76
CA GLY A 128 5.83 -9.16 -14.68
C GLY A 128 5.29 -8.15 -13.66
N GLY A 129 5.99 -7.05 -13.50
CA GLY A 129 5.64 -6.01 -12.55
C GLY A 129 6.08 -6.32 -11.12
N LEU A 130 5.34 -5.76 -10.17
CA LEU A 130 5.60 -5.87 -8.74
C LEU A 130 4.27 -6.00 -7.98
N ALA A 131 4.27 -6.79 -6.93
CA ALA A 131 3.15 -6.88 -5.98
C ALA A 131 3.64 -6.63 -4.56
N VAL A 132 2.98 -5.70 -3.88
CA VAL A 132 3.22 -5.41 -2.45
C VAL A 132 1.96 -5.77 -1.69
N ALA A 133 2.08 -6.65 -0.71
CA ALA A 133 0.96 -7.10 0.10
C ALA A 133 1.19 -6.81 1.59
N ILE A 134 0.14 -6.36 2.25
CA ILE A 134 0.11 -6.09 3.69
C ILE A 134 -1.01 -6.92 4.30
N GLU A 135 -0.69 -7.64 5.36
CA GLU A 135 -1.68 -8.31 6.20
C GLU A 135 -1.65 -7.70 7.60
N ILE A 136 -2.81 -7.31 8.09
CA ILE A 136 -3.01 -6.74 9.43
C ILE A 136 -4.23 -7.37 10.09
N PRO A 137 -4.30 -7.39 11.44
CA PRO A 137 -5.49 -7.86 12.14
C PRO A 137 -6.72 -7.03 11.76
N MET A 138 -7.82 -7.67 11.52
CA MET A 138 -9.05 -7.00 11.08
C MET A 138 -9.85 -6.39 12.23
N ASP A 139 -9.80 -7.02 13.39
CA ASP A 139 -10.67 -6.67 14.52
C ASP A 139 -10.00 -5.78 15.58
N GLU A 140 -8.70 -5.52 15.45
CA GLU A 140 -7.98 -4.63 16.35
C GLU A 140 -7.79 -3.26 15.72
N PRO A 141 -8.29 -2.19 16.35
CA PRO A 141 -7.97 -0.84 15.90
C PRO A 141 -6.46 -0.63 15.99
N ALA A 142 -5.89 -0.09 14.95
CA ALA A 142 -4.51 0.40 14.99
C ALA A 142 -4.38 1.34 16.16
N ARG A 143 -3.44 1.10 17.05
CA ARG A 143 -3.07 2.07 18.07
C ARG A 143 -2.35 3.22 17.37
N GLU A 144 -3.10 4.23 17.00
CA GLU A 144 -2.46 5.50 16.70
C GLU A 144 -1.81 5.99 17.98
N ALA A 145 -0.49 6.10 17.96
CA ALA A 145 0.20 6.84 18.99
C ALA A 145 -0.46 8.22 19.02
N SER A 146 -1.03 8.58 20.16
CA SER A 146 -1.54 9.93 20.33
C SER A 146 -0.36 10.88 20.14
N ASP A 147 -0.60 12.04 19.56
CA ASP A 147 0.43 13.08 19.43
C ASP A 147 1.13 13.37 20.77
N ALA A 148 0.47 13.08 21.89
CA ALA A 148 1.02 13.17 23.22
C ALA A 148 2.10 12.12 23.54
N GLU A 149 2.01 10.90 22.96
CA GLU A 149 3.05 9.87 23.16
C GLU A 149 4.30 10.16 22.33
N LEU A 150 4.12 10.70 21.12
CA LEU A 150 5.24 11.14 20.29
C LEU A 150 6.00 12.33 20.90
N LEU A 151 5.30 13.23 21.59
CA LEU A 151 5.92 14.35 22.29
C LEU A 151 6.64 13.91 23.58
N ALA A 152 6.19 12.84 24.21
CA ALA A 152 6.82 12.30 25.41
C ALA A 152 8.14 11.56 25.11
N GLU A 153 8.24 10.88 23.98
CA GLU A 153 9.48 10.22 23.53
C GLU A 153 10.53 11.21 22.99
N GLY A 154 10.08 12.36 22.50
CA GLY A 154 10.98 13.42 22.02
C GLY A 154 11.54 14.34 23.11
N ALA A 155 11.06 14.22 24.35
CA ALA A 155 11.45 15.06 25.49
C ALA A 155 12.38 14.35 26.50
N ALA A 156 12.76 13.10 26.22
CA ALA A 156 13.66 12.33 27.08
C ALA A 156 15.11 12.43 26.61
#